data_0d22b3117ff9bbed32b83aaf38860062
#
_entry.id   0d22b3117ff9bbed32b83aaf38860062
#
_cell.length_a   1.000
_cell.length_b   1.000
_cell.length_c   1.000
_cell.angle_alpha   90.00
_cell.angle_beta   90.00
_cell.angle_gamma   90.00
#
_symmetry.space_group_name_H-M   'P 1'
#
loop_
_entity.id
_entity.type
_entity.pdbx_description
1 polymer ?
#
loop_
_entity_poly.entity_id
_entity_poly.type
_entity_poly.pdbx_seq_one_letter_code
_entity_poly.pdbx_strand_id
1 'polypeptide(L)'
;EMTSSLVGSEMCIRDRVKIALQGVTVDEIKKVVIAYEPIWAIGTGKTATSEQAGEVCAKIRDCLREMYGARAARAITIQYGGSMNAKNAAELLAQPDVDGGLIGGASLKAPDFAAIVEAANQN
;
A
#
# COMPACT_ATOMS: atom_id res chain seq x y z
N GLU A 1 16.20 -12.13 -17.37
CA GLU A 1 15.52 -10.82 -17.25
C GLU A 1 14.08 -10.96 -16.80
N MET A 2 13.30 -11.62 -17.64
CA MET A 2 11.89 -11.77 -17.34
C MET A 2 11.61 -12.69 -16.17
N THR A 3 12.38 -13.76 -16.08
CA THR A 3 12.26 -14.67 -14.93
C THR A 3 12.63 -13.97 -13.64
N SER A 4 13.63 -13.10 -13.72
CA SER A 4 14.06 -12.39 -12.54
C SER A 4 13.15 -11.23 -12.22
N SER A 5 12.17 -10.93 -13.08
CA SER A 5 11.33 -9.76 -12.84
C SER A 5 10.49 -9.91 -11.58
N LEU A 6 9.99 -11.10 -11.28
CA LEU A 6 9.24 -11.31 -10.05
C LEU A 6 10.14 -11.26 -8.84
N VAL A 7 11.27 -11.97 -8.90
CA VAL A 7 12.26 -11.91 -7.84
C VAL A 7 12.86 -10.51 -7.75
N GLY A 8 13.10 -9.90 -8.91
CA GLY A 8 13.60 -8.54 -8.96
C GLY A 8 12.65 -7.53 -8.36
N SER A 9 11.34 -7.72 -8.58
CA SER A 9 10.32 -6.84 -8.00
C SER A 9 10.33 -6.90 -6.49
N GLU A 10 10.44 -8.11 -5.93
CA GLU A 10 10.50 -8.26 -4.48
C GLU A 10 11.74 -7.60 -3.90
N MET A 11 12.87 -7.79 -4.57
CA MET A 11 14.11 -7.17 -4.13
C MET A 11 14.03 -5.65 -4.24
N CYS A 12 13.42 -5.15 -5.31
CA CYS A 12 13.23 -3.71 -5.47
C CYS A 12 12.37 -3.12 -4.37
N ILE A 13 11.30 -3.82 -4.00
CA ILE A 13 10.42 -3.35 -2.92
C ILE A 13 11.19 -3.32 -1.61
N ARG A 14 11.92 -4.39 -1.32
CA ARG A 14 12.71 -4.48 -0.09
C ARG A 14 13.76 -3.39 -0.04
N ASP A 15 14.49 -3.20 -1.13
CA ASP A 15 15.52 -2.17 -1.21
C ASP A 15 14.94 -0.78 -1.03
N ARG A 16 13.83 -0.51 -1.68
CA ARG A 16 13.19 0.80 -1.59
C ARG A 16 12.71 1.10 -0.19
N VAL A 17 12.11 0.12 0.47
CA VAL A 17 11.67 0.29 1.84
C VAL A 17 12.85 0.57 2.75
N LYS A 18 13.93 -0.20 2.60
CA LYS A 18 15.12 -0.02 3.43
C LYS A 18 15.76 1.33 3.22
N ILE A 19 15.88 1.77 1.98
CA ILE A 19 16.48 3.06 1.66
C ILE A 19 15.60 4.19 2.19
N ALA A 20 14.30 4.11 1.94
CA ALA A 20 13.36 5.15 2.36
C ALA A 20 13.35 5.33 3.87
N LEU A 21 13.53 4.26 4.60
CA LEU A 21 13.45 4.28 6.05
C LEU A 21 14.82 4.31 6.72
N GLN A 22 15.88 4.51 5.94
CA GLN A 22 17.23 4.56 6.49
C GLN A 22 17.32 5.67 7.52
N GLY A 23 17.78 5.31 8.71
CA GLY A 23 17.89 6.27 9.79
C GLY A 23 16.63 6.50 10.61
N VAL A 24 15.51 5.89 10.21
CA VAL A 24 14.27 6.00 10.96
C VAL A 24 14.29 4.97 12.09
N THR A 25 14.14 5.43 13.32
CA THR A 25 14.18 4.55 14.50
C THR A 25 12.83 3.87 14.74
N VAL A 26 12.82 2.89 15.63
CA VAL A 26 11.59 2.19 16.02
C VAL A 26 10.56 3.17 16.59
N ASP A 27 11.01 4.17 17.34
CA ASP A 27 10.09 5.16 17.90
C ASP A 27 9.53 6.07 16.81
N GLU A 28 10.35 6.41 15.83
CA GLU A 28 9.94 7.29 14.74
C GLU A 28 9.04 6.62 13.72
N ILE A 29 9.22 5.32 13.51
CA ILE A 29 8.46 4.60 12.50
C ILE A 29 6.96 4.62 12.80
N LYS A 30 6.60 4.79 14.05
CA LYS A 30 5.18 4.87 14.44
C LYS A 30 4.48 6.07 13.82
N LYS A 31 5.24 7.07 13.41
CA LYS A 31 4.71 8.30 12.83
C LYS A 31 4.73 8.28 11.30
N VAL A 32 5.21 7.20 10.71
CA VAL A 32 5.37 7.09 9.26
C VAL A 32 4.18 6.35 8.68
N VAL A 33 3.67 6.85 7.55
CA VAL A 33 2.67 6.18 6.74
C VAL A 33 3.34 5.79 5.44
N ILE A 34 3.17 4.55 5.01
CA ILE A 34 3.75 4.06 3.77
C ILE A 34 2.67 4.01 2.71
N ALA A 35 2.92 4.63 1.57
CA ALA A 35 2.01 4.59 0.44
C ALA A 35 2.69 3.84 -0.70
N TYR A 36 2.00 2.82 -1.23
CA TYR A 36 2.49 2.07 -2.35
C TYR A 36 1.76 2.47 -3.62
N GLU A 37 2.50 2.93 -4.61
CA GLU A 37 1.96 3.25 -5.92
C GLU A 37 2.65 2.36 -6.96
N PRO A 38 1.90 1.43 -7.58
CA PRO A 38 2.50 0.63 -8.65
C PRO A 38 2.76 1.51 -9.86
N ILE A 39 4.01 1.58 -10.26
CA ILE A 39 4.43 2.45 -11.37
C ILE A 39 3.68 2.09 -12.66
N TRP A 40 3.48 0.79 -12.89
CA TRP A 40 2.81 0.33 -14.10
C TRP A 40 1.34 0.73 -14.18
N ALA A 41 0.75 1.12 -13.06
CA ALA A 41 -0.65 1.54 -13.02
C ALA A 41 -0.81 3.04 -13.18
N ILE A 42 0.25 3.80 -12.99
CA ILE A 42 0.17 5.26 -13.05
C ILE A 42 0.01 5.72 -14.49
N GLY A 43 -1.06 6.46 -14.75
CA GLY A 43 -1.28 7.05 -16.07
C GLY A 43 -1.71 6.08 -17.16
N THR A 44 -1.92 4.81 -16.83
CA THR A 44 -2.27 3.80 -17.82
C THR A 44 -3.75 3.42 -17.79
N GLY A 45 -4.47 3.86 -16.77
CA GLY A 45 -5.86 3.44 -16.57
C GLY A 45 -5.99 2.04 -16.02
N LYS A 46 -4.89 1.34 -15.84
CA LYS A 46 -4.90 0.00 -15.27
C LYS A 46 -4.80 0.10 -13.75
N THR A 47 -5.48 -0.79 -13.07
CA THR A 47 -5.40 -0.89 -11.62
C THR A 47 -4.93 -2.28 -11.25
N ALA A 48 -4.23 -2.35 -10.13
CA ALA A 48 -3.89 -3.65 -9.55
C ALA A 48 -5.18 -4.32 -9.09
N THR A 49 -5.22 -5.64 -9.17
CA THR A 49 -6.32 -6.36 -8.53
C THR A 49 -6.17 -6.21 -7.02
N SER A 50 -7.25 -6.44 -6.29
CA SER A 50 -7.19 -6.37 -4.83
C SER A 50 -6.18 -7.36 -4.29
N GLU A 51 -6.08 -8.54 -4.89
CA GLU A 51 -5.10 -9.55 -4.49
C GLU A 51 -3.68 -9.08 -4.73
N GLN A 52 -3.42 -8.45 -5.87
CA GLN A 52 -2.08 -7.93 -6.18
C GLN A 52 -1.68 -6.84 -5.20
N ALA A 53 -2.61 -5.94 -4.92
CA ALA A 53 -2.35 -4.86 -3.96
C ALA A 53 -2.08 -5.43 -2.57
N GLY A 54 -2.88 -6.39 -2.14
CA GLY A 54 -2.70 -7.04 -0.86
C GLY A 54 -1.37 -7.77 -0.75
N GLU A 55 -0.98 -8.45 -1.83
CA GLU A 55 0.29 -9.19 -1.87
C GLU A 55 1.49 -8.26 -1.68
N VAL A 56 1.50 -7.14 -2.40
CA VAL A 56 2.61 -6.21 -2.31
C VAL A 56 2.64 -5.53 -0.94
N CYS A 57 1.48 -5.15 -0.43
CA CYS A 57 1.42 -4.56 0.91
C CYS A 57 1.88 -5.56 1.98
N ALA A 58 1.57 -6.84 1.79
CA ALA A 58 2.05 -7.87 2.69
C ALA A 58 3.57 -7.98 2.65
N LYS A 59 4.17 -7.87 1.47
CA LYS A 59 5.63 -7.90 1.35
C LYS A 59 6.28 -6.70 1.99
N ILE A 60 5.65 -5.54 1.87
CA ILE A 60 6.14 -4.34 2.55
C ILE A 60 6.09 -4.55 4.05
N ARG A 61 4.99 -5.09 4.55
CA ARG A 61 4.85 -5.33 5.99
C ARG A 61 5.86 -6.36 6.49
N ASP A 62 6.14 -7.40 5.70
CA ASP A 62 7.18 -8.35 6.05
C ASP A 62 8.55 -7.70 6.15
N CYS A 63 8.84 -6.79 5.24
CA CYS A 63 10.07 -6.02 5.26
C CYS A 63 10.17 -5.18 6.54
N LEU A 64 9.06 -4.54 6.91
CA LEU A 64 9.00 -3.76 8.15
C LEU A 64 9.18 -4.65 9.37
N ARG A 65 8.64 -5.85 9.32
CA ARG A 65 8.78 -6.82 10.42
C ARG A 65 10.24 -7.20 10.61
N GLU A 66 10.98 -7.40 9.53
CA GLU A 66 12.40 -7.68 9.60
C GLU A 66 13.19 -6.51 10.18
N MET A 67 12.79 -5.29 9.84
CA MET A 67 13.51 -4.09 10.27
C MET A 67 13.16 -3.65 11.69
N TYR A 68 11.90 -3.75 12.07
CA TYR A 68 11.41 -3.15 13.32
C TYR A 68 10.69 -4.11 14.26
N GLY A 69 10.46 -5.34 13.85
CA GLY A 69 9.77 -6.33 14.65
C GLY A 69 8.28 -6.39 14.32
N ALA A 70 7.64 -7.49 14.73
CA ALA A 70 6.25 -7.77 14.37
C ALA A 70 5.27 -6.74 14.95
N ARG A 71 5.54 -6.28 16.15
CA ARG A 71 4.64 -5.34 16.82
C ARG A 71 4.61 -3.99 16.10
N ALA A 72 5.78 -3.46 15.78
CA ALA A 72 5.88 -2.20 15.06
C ALA A 72 5.30 -2.33 13.65
N ALA A 73 5.63 -3.42 12.96
CA ALA A 73 5.14 -3.63 11.60
C ALA A 73 3.61 -3.67 11.54
N ARG A 74 2.98 -4.25 12.55
CA ARG A 74 1.52 -4.32 12.59
C ARG A 74 0.89 -2.94 12.80
N ALA A 75 1.59 -2.06 13.51
CA ALA A 75 1.07 -0.74 13.84
C ALA A 75 1.25 0.29 12.73
N ILE A 76 2.11 0.01 11.75
CA ILE A 76 2.37 0.95 10.67
C ILE A 76 1.25 0.91 9.64
N THR A 77 0.78 2.09 9.22
CA THR A 77 -0.25 2.19 8.21
C THR A 77 0.36 2.07 6.81
N ILE A 78 -0.16 1.14 6.01
CA ILE A 78 0.23 0.98 4.62
C ILE A 78 -0.97 1.31 3.75
N GLN A 79 -0.82 2.30 2.88
CA GLN A 79 -1.89 2.74 1.99
C GLN A 79 -1.62 2.32 0.56
N TYR A 80 -2.67 1.96 -0.15
CA TYR A 80 -2.58 1.67 -1.57
C TYR A 80 -2.86 2.94 -2.36
N GLY A 81 -1.94 3.33 -3.23
CA GLY A 81 -2.04 4.55 -4.01
C GLY A 81 -2.14 4.34 -5.50
N GLY A 82 -2.41 3.12 -5.95
CA GLY A 82 -2.46 2.83 -7.37
C GLY A 82 -3.65 3.47 -8.07
N SER A 83 -4.84 3.09 -7.70
CA SER A 83 -6.06 3.70 -8.18
C SER A 83 -7.20 3.16 -7.34
N MET A 84 -7.75 4.02 -6.51
CA MET A 84 -8.86 3.64 -5.65
C MET A 84 -10.04 4.56 -5.95
N ASN A 85 -11.20 3.96 -6.14
CA ASN A 85 -12.43 4.68 -6.43
C ASN A 85 -13.59 4.01 -5.70
N ALA A 86 -14.79 4.54 -5.89
CA ALA A 86 -15.96 4.03 -5.18
C ALA A 86 -16.26 2.57 -5.52
N LYS A 87 -15.85 2.11 -6.71
CA LYS A 87 -16.14 0.75 -7.15
C LYS A 87 -15.22 -0.30 -6.56
N ASN A 88 -13.94 0.03 -6.39
CA ASN A 88 -12.95 -0.96 -5.93
C ASN A 88 -12.50 -0.77 -4.48
N ALA A 89 -12.97 0.28 -3.81
CA ALA A 89 -12.50 0.58 -2.47
C ALA A 89 -12.78 -0.55 -1.48
N ALA A 90 -13.99 -1.11 -1.50
CA ALA A 90 -14.34 -2.16 -0.57
C ALA A 90 -13.46 -3.39 -0.71
N GLU A 91 -13.18 -3.80 -1.95
CA GLU A 91 -12.31 -4.95 -2.22
C GLU A 91 -10.88 -4.71 -1.76
N LEU A 92 -10.36 -3.53 -2.07
CA LEU A 92 -8.99 -3.20 -1.70
C LEU A 92 -8.83 -3.10 -0.19
N LEU A 93 -9.78 -2.44 0.46
CA LEU A 93 -9.72 -2.24 1.90
C LEU A 93 -10.02 -3.51 2.68
N ALA A 94 -10.59 -4.51 2.03
CA ALA A 94 -10.80 -5.82 2.66
C ALA A 94 -9.51 -6.64 2.75
N GLN A 95 -8.48 -6.29 2.01
CA GLN A 95 -7.21 -7.00 2.07
C GLN A 95 -6.52 -6.77 3.42
N PRO A 96 -5.99 -7.82 4.06
CA PRO A 96 -5.46 -7.69 5.43
C PRO A 96 -4.36 -6.66 5.60
N ASP A 97 -3.54 -6.47 4.59
CA ASP A 97 -2.37 -5.59 4.70
C ASP A 97 -2.56 -4.24 4.02
N VAL A 98 -3.75 -3.96 3.51
CA VAL A 98 -4.09 -2.65 2.98
C VAL A 98 -4.87 -1.90 4.05
N ASP A 99 -4.23 -0.92 4.66
CA ASP A 99 -4.82 -0.19 5.78
C ASP A 99 -5.59 1.05 5.35
N GLY A 100 -5.37 1.51 4.13
CA GLY A 100 -6.05 2.69 3.63
C GLY A 100 -5.73 2.93 2.18
N GLY A 101 -6.17 4.06 1.68
CA GLY A 101 -5.95 4.44 0.30
C GLY A 101 -5.45 5.86 0.17
N LEU A 102 -4.67 6.08 -0.86
CA LEU A 102 -4.25 7.43 -1.26
C LEU A 102 -5.06 7.75 -2.50
N ILE A 103 -6.04 8.62 -2.35
CA ILE A 103 -7.03 8.87 -3.38
C ILE A 103 -6.72 10.16 -4.13
N GLY A 104 -6.63 10.07 -5.47
CA GLY A 104 -6.39 11.21 -6.32
C GLY A 104 -7.68 11.75 -6.92
N GLY A 105 -7.93 11.40 -8.19
CA GLY A 105 -9.07 11.93 -8.93
C GLY A 105 -10.43 11.75 -8.27
N ALA A 106 -10.65 10.60 -7.66
CA ALA A 106 -11.93 10.33 -7.01
C ALA A 106 -12.19 11.23 -5.81
N SER A 107 -11.14 11.82 -5.23
CA SER A 107 -11.32 12.74 -4.10
C SER A 107 -11.88 14.08 -4.51
N LEU A 108 -11.90 14.37 -5.81
CA LEU A 108 -12.43 15.62 -6.34
C LEU A 108 -13.95 15.63 -6.39
N LYS A 109 -14.57 14.46 -6.27
CA LYS A 109 -16.03 14.35 -6.30
C LYS A 109 -16.50 13.88 -4.93
N ALA A 110 -17.27 14.72 -4.26
CA ALA A 110 -17.71 14.45 -2.88
C ALA A 110 -18.49 13.14 -2.74
N PRO A 111 -19.43 12.80 -3.64
CA PRO A 111 -20.15 11.53 -3.51
C PRO A 111 -19.22 10.30 -3.63
N ASP A 112 -18.26 10.36 -4.55
CA ASP A 112 -17.32 9.26 -4.75
C ASP A 112 -16.41 9.11 -3.55
N PHE A 113 -15.90 10.22 -3.04
CA PHE A 113 -15.03 10.18 -1.88
C PHE A 113 -15.78 9.70 -0.63
N ALA A 114 -17.02 10.13 -0.48
CA ALA A 114 -17.86 9.70 0.64
C ALA A 114 -18.07 8.18 0.60
N ALA A 115 -18.28 7.62 -0.59
CA ALA A 115 -18.44 6.18 -0.76
C ALA A 115 -17.18 5.42 -0.36
N ILE A 116 -16.00 5.98 -0.68
CA ILE A 116 -14.73 5.37 -0.30
C ILE A 116 -14.56 5.38 1.22
N VAL A 117 -14.86 6.49 1.86
CA VAL A 117 -14.78 6.63 3.32
C VAL A 117 -15.73 5.64 3.99
N GLU A 118 -16.94 5.49 3.45
CA GLU A 118 -17.90 4.54 3.98
C GLU A 118 -17.39 3.11 3.87
N ALA A 119 -16.78 2.78 2.73
CA ALA A 119 -16.18 1.45 2.55
C ALA A 119 -15.07 1.22 3.59
N ALA A 120 -14.28 2.23 3.90
CA ALA A 120 -13.23 2.12 4.90
C ALA A 120 -13.78 1.88 6.28
N ASN A 121 -14.92 2.47 6.60
CA ASN A 121 -15.55 2.31 7.91
C ASN A 121 -16.17 0.94 8.13
N GLN A 122 -16.42 0.20 7.07
CA GLN A 122 -16.99 -1.14 7.16
C GLN A 122 -15.94 -2.20 7.47
N ASN A 123 -14.69 -1.87 7.33
CA ASN A 123 -13.57 -2.76 7.59
C ASN A 123 -12.81 -2.29 8.83
#